data_9928dfff51145062010a5af40afca835
#
_entry.id   9928dfff51145062010a5af40afca835
#
_cell.length_a   1.000
_cell.length_b   1.000
_cell.length_c   1.000
_cell.angle_alpha   90.00
_cell.angle_beta   90.00
_cell.angle_gamma   90.00
#
_symmetry.space_group_name_H-M   'P 1'
#
loop_
_entity.id
_entity.type
_entity.pdbx_description
1 polymer ?
#
loop_
_entity_poly.entity_id
_entity_poly.type
_entity_poly.pdbx_seq_one_letter_code
_entity_poly.pdbx_strand_id
1 'polypeptide(L)'
;MIVSGWYDGHSTFGLRVIEGNVSLYFRPEWENVTVYLPDESDPAIIPLTASFWEGSPELRSPRIKSFFVRYGLVPWEKKQPPNLELVPLGEGVFRLEWITPPRGQSTLPL
;
A
#
# COMPACT_ATOMS: atom_id res chain seq x y z
N MET A 1 3.82 -5.97 -7.18
CA MET A 1 2.89 -6.85 -6.45
C MET A 1 1.62 -6.11 -6.12
N ILE A 2 0.53 -6.83 -6.09
CA ILE A 2 -0.76 -6.24 -5.73
C ILE A 2 -0.87 -6.15 -4.21
N VAL A 3 -1.30 -5.00 -3.71
CA VAL A 3 -1.60 -4.81 -2.30
C VAL A 3 -3.02 -4.28 -2.20
N SER A 4 -3.64 -4.43 -1.04
CA SER A 4 -5.00 -3.94 -0.83
C SER A 4 -5.05 -2.99 0.35
N GLY A 5 -5.98 -2.08 0.32
CA GLY A 5 -6.21 -1.20 1.45
C GLY A 5 -6.57 -2.02 2.67
N TRP A 6 -6.11 -1.57 3.83
CA TRP A 6 -6.36 -2.25 5.10
C TRP A 6 -6.73 -1.21 6.14
N TYR A 7 -7.67 -1.58 7.00
CA TYR A 7 -8.16 -0.70 8.06
C TYR A 7 -8.42 -1.58 9.29
N ASP A 8 -7.95 -1.13 10.44
CA ASP A 8 -8.08 -1.91 11.65
C ASP A 8 -9.46 -1.79 12.32
N GLY A 9 -10.36 -1.01 11.72
CA GLY A 9 -11.68 -0.81 12.28
C GLY A 9 -11.73 0.33 13.29
N HIS A 10 -10.63 1.00 13.48
CA HIS A 10 -10.51 2.05 14.48
C HIS A 10 -9.98 3.34 13.87
N SER A 11 -8.68 3.43 13.66
CA SER A 11 -8.07 4.65 13.18
C SER A 11 -6.84 4.40 12.33
N THR A 12 -6.36 3.18 12.25
CA THR A 12 -5.12 2.87 11.55
C THR A 12 -5.42 2.30 10.17
N PHE A 13 -4.77 2.86 9.17
CA PHE A 13 -4.88 2.38 7.80
C PHE A 13 -3.52 1.91 7.31
N GLY A 14 -3.53 1.03 6.34
CA GLY A 14 -2.31 0.53 5.76
C GLY A 14 -2.56 -0.16 4.44
N LEU A 15 -1.52 -0.82 3.96
CA LEU A 15 -1.58 -1.63 2.75
C LEU A 15 -1.28 -3.06 3.16
N ARG A 16 -2.17 -3.98 2.81
CA ARG A 16 -1.96 -5.39 3.11
C ARG A 16 -1.26 -6.07 1.96
N VAL A 17 -0.15 -6.70 2.27
CA VAL A 17 0.62 -7.50 1.31
C VAL A 17 0.06 -8.91 1.31
N ILE A 18 -0.05 -9.52 0.14
CA ILE A 18 -0.45 -10.92 0.06
C ILE A 18 0.64 -11.75 0.70
N GLU A 19 0.27 -12.66 1.59
CA GLU A 19 1.24 -13.37 2.41
C GLU A 19 2.33 -14.06 1.60
N GLY A 20 1.97 -14.67 0.49
CA GLY A 20 2.96 -15.32 -0.36
C GLY A 20 3.98 -14.38 -0.97
N ASN A 21 3.69 -13.07 -0.98
CA ASN A 21 4.61 -12.09 -1.52
C ASN A 21 5.61 -11.56 -0.49
N VAL A 22 5.39 -11.85 0.79
CA VAL A 22 6.26 -11.32 1.83
C VAL A 22 7.69 -11.79 1.62
N SER A 23 7.90 -13.09 1.48
CA SER A 23 9.24 -13.61 1.32
C SER A 23 9.83 -13.33 -0.06
N LEU A 24 8.99 -13.02 -1.04
CA LEU A 24 9.49 -12.73 -2.39
C LEU A 24 10.01 -11.30 -2.52
N TYR A 25 9.42 -10.36 -1.78
CA TYR A 25 9.69 -8.95 -1.99
C TYR A 25 10.26 -8.23 -0.77
N PHE A 26 10.28 -8.88 0.40
CA PHE A 26 10.74 -8.26 1.64
C PHE A 26 11.81 -9.12 2.28
N ARG A 27 12.76 -8.47 2.94
CA ARG A 27 13.85 -9.19 3.60
C ARG A 27 13.74 -9.04 5.11
N PRO A 28 13.96 -10.12 5.87
CA PRO A 28 13.80 -10.08 7.33
C PRO A 28 14.73 -9.09 8.02
N GLU A 29 15.86 -8.76 7.41
CA GLU A 29 16.80 -7.84 8.02
C GLU A 29 16.40 -6.37 7.85
N TRP A 30 15.39 -6.08 7.04
CA TRP A 30 14.94 -4.69 6.87
C TRP A 30 14.13 -4.27 8.09
N GLU A 31 14.43 -3.09 8.64
CA GLU A 31 13.67 -2.53 9.74
C GLU A 31 12.50 -1.70 9.25
N ASN A 32 12.60 -1.18 8.04
CA ASN A 32 11.54 -0.39 7.44
C ASN A 32 11.66 -0.46 5.94
N VAL A 33 10.63 0.05 5.26
CA VAL A 33 10.67 0.22 3.82
C VAL A 33 10.32 1.66 3.50
N THR A 34 10.75 2.11 2.34
CA THR A 34 10.48 3.45 1.83
C THR A 34 9.46 3.30 0.71
N VAL A 35 8.35 4.02 0.81
CA VAL A 35 7.28 3.92 -0.18
C VAL A 35 6.96 5.30 -0.72
N TYR A 36 7.12 5.46 -2.02
CA TYR A 36 6.72 6.68 -2.72
C TYR A 36 5.25 6.56 -3.07
N LEU A 37 4.44 7.48 -2.56
CA LEU A 37 3.02 7.49 -2.84
C LEU A 37 2.74 8.28 -4.12
N PRO A 38 1.64 8.00 -4.81
CA PRO A 38 1.32 8.74 -6.03
C PRO A 38 1.26 10.24 -5.77
N ASP A 39 1.87 10.99 -6.68
CA ASP A 39 1.85 12.46 -6.64
C ASP A 39 2.48 13.08 -5.40
N GLU A 40 3.33 12.35 -4.71
CA GLU A 40 4.03 12.88 -3.54
C GLU A 40 5.52 12.70 -3.73
N SER A 41 6.28 13.76 -3.48
CA SER A 41 7.72 13.70 -3.65
C SER A 41 8.43 13.11 -2.43
N ASP A 42 7.85 13.31 -1.23
CA ASP A 42 8.45 12.77 -0.01
C ASP A 42 7.92 11.38 0.26
N PRO A 43 8.79 10.38 0.36
CA PRO A 43 8.33 9.02 0.59
C PRO A 43 7.89 8.81 2.03
N ALA A 44 7.05 7.82 2.23
CA ALA A 44 6.68 7.36 3.56
C ALA A 44 7.71 6.31 3.98
N ILE A 45 8.20 6.44 5.21
CA ILE A 45 9.09 5.45 5.80
C ILE A 45 8.22 4.61 6.72
N ILE A 46 8.08 3.33 6.40
CA ILE A 46 7.12 2.46 7.08
C ILE A 46 7.86 1.34 7.78
N PRO A 47 7.70 1.23 9.11
CA PRO A 47 8.40 0.19 9.85
C PRO A 47 7.83 -1.19 9.54
N LEU A 48 8.70 -2.19 9.52
CA LEU A 48 8.30 -3.58 9.40
C LEU A 48 8.33 -4.16 10.81
N THR A 49 7.15 -4.22 11.42
CA THR A 49 7.04 -4.67 12.80
C THR A 49 7.04 -6.19 12.88
N ALA A 50 7.15 -6.72 14.10
CA ALA A 50 7.07 -8.16 14.29
C ALA A 50 5.80 -8.74 13.70
N SER A 51 4.68 -8.04 13.84
CA SER A 51 3.42 -8.53 13.31
C SER A 51 3.42 -8.65 11.80
N PHE A 52 4.19 -7.81 11.12
CA PHE A 52 4.32 -7.92 9.67
C PHE A 52 4.85 -9.31 9.27
N TRP A 53 5.82 -9.80 10.05
CA TRP A 53 6.46 -11.08 9.76
C TRP A 53 5.66 -12.27 10.29
N GLU A 54 4.74 -12.03 11.22
CA GLU A 54 4.07 -13.10 11.94
C GLU A 54 2.61 -13.27 11.53
N GLY A 55 2.29 -12.98 10.29
CA GLY A 55 0.98 -13.27 9.76
C GLY A 55 0.07 -12.08 9.53
N SER A 56 0.54 -10.88 9.85
CA SER A 56 -0.24 -9.66 9.61
C SER A 56 0.59 -8.67 8.79
N PRO A 57 0.79 -8.97 7.50
CA PRO A 57 1.70 -8.20 6.67
C PRO A 57 1.07 -6.89 6.17
N GLU A 58 0.77 -6.00 7.10
CA GLU A 58 0.27 -4.68 6.75
C GLU A 58 1.35 -3.63 6.90
N LEU A 59 1.46 -2.77 5.90
CA LEU A 59 2.32 -1.60 5.94
C LEU A 59 1.48 -0.45 6.46
N ARG A 60 1.67 -0.08 7.71
CA ARG A 60 0.83 0.90 8.41
C ARG A 60 1.52 2.25 8.50
N SER A 61 0.82 3.30 8.13
CA SER A 61 1.37 4.64 8.19
C SER A 61 0.27 5.68 8.13
N PRO A 62 0.39 6.77 8.91
CA PRO A 62 -0.56 7.89 8.78
C PRO A 62 -0.58 8.46 7.37
N ARG A 63 0.54 8.34 6.65
CA ARG A 63 0.62 8.82 5.27
C ARG A 63 -0.29 8.02 4.35
N ILE A 64 -0.46 6.73 4.64
CA ILE A 64 -1.38 5.89 3.88
C ILE A 64 -2.81 6.35 4.11
N LYS A 65 -3.16 6.67 5.36
CA LYS A 65 -4.48 7.19 5.66
C LYS A 65 -4.74 8.49 4.90
N SER A 66 -3.80 9.41 4.94
CA SER A 66 -3.94 10.68 4.25
C SER A 66 -4.12 10.49 2.76
N PHE A 67 -3.39 9.54 2.19
CA PHE A 67 -3.51 9.20 0.78
C PHE A 67 -4.91 8.68 0.47
N PHE A 68 -5.43 7.77 1.28
CA PHE A 68 -6.78 7.23 1.06
C PHE A 68 -7.83 8.33 1.14
N VAL A 69 -7.71 9.23 2.11
CA VAL A 69 -8.66 10.32 2.25
C VAL A 69 -8.56 11.28 1.07
N ARG A 70 -7.35 11.61 0.68
CA ARG A 70 -7.10 12.57 -0.40
C ARG A 70 -7.75 12.12 -1.71
N TYR A 71 -7.71 10.84 -1.99
CA TYR A 71 -8.23 10.33 -3.26
C TYR A 71 -9.60 9.71 -3.12
N GLY A 72 -10.27 9.94 -1.99
CA GLY A 72 -11.64 9.48 -1.82
C GLY A 72 -11.80 7.99 -1.77
N LEU A 73 -10.79 7.28 -1.32
CA LEU A 73 -10.83 5.82 -1.27
C LEU A 73 -11.49 5.29 -0.01
N VAL A 74 -11.71 6.15 0.97
CA VAL A 74 -12.38 5.76 2.22
C VAL A 74 -13.67 6.54 2.38
N PRO A 75 -14.68 5.91 2.95
CA PRO A 75 -14.75 4.49 3.30
C PRO A 75 -14.98 3.63 2.07
N TRP A 76 -14.55 2.37 2.14
CA TRP A 76 -14.84 1.46 1.06
C TRP A 76 -15.92 0.48 1.49
N GLU A 77 -16.55 -0.16 0.50
CA GLU A 77 -17.55 -1.16 0.73
C GLU A 77 -16.95 -2.34 1.45
N LYS A 78 -17.74 -2.98 2.30
CA LYS A 78 -17.28 -4.12 3.06
C LYS A 78 -16.71 -5.18 2.12
N LYS A 79 -15.52 -5.63 2.44
CA LYS A 79 -14.81 -6.66 1.67
C LYS A 79 -14.43 -6.22 0.25
N GLN A 80 -14.44 -4.91 0.00
CA GLN A 80 -14.03 -4.38 -1.29
C GLN A 80 -13.01 -3.28 -1.10
N PRO A 81 -11.88 -3.57 -0.46
CA PRO A 81 -10.85 -2.55 -0.31
C PRO A 81 -10.23 -2.21 -1.65
N PRO A 82 -9.69 -1.01 -1.80
CA PRO A 82 -9.00 -0.66 -3.03
C PRO A 82 -7.75 -1.51 -3.21
N ASN A 83 -7.47 -1.86 -4.45
CA ASN A 83 -6.25 -2.57 -4.80
C ASN A 83 -5.31 -1.61 -5.50
N LEU A 84 -4.02 -1.73 -5.17
CA LEU A 84 -2.99 -0.91 -5.76
C LEU A 84 -1.80 -1.79 -6.07
N GLU A 85 -0.86 -1.25 -6.79
CA GLU A 85 0.36 -1.97 -7.09
C GLU A 85 1.53 -1.37 -6.35
N LEU A 86 2.32 -2.20 -5.69
CA LEU A 86 3.53 -1.79 -5.02
C LEU A 86 4.70 -2.27 -5.85
N VAL A 87 5.41 -1.35 -6.47
CA VAL A 87 6.45 -1.65 -7.44
C VAL A 87 7.82 -1.53 -6.78
N PRO A 88 8.61 -2.60 -6.76
CA PRO A 88 9.95 -2.51 -6.19
C PRO A 88 10.85 -1.63 -7.05
N LEU A 89 11.57 -0.73 -6.41
CA LEU A 89 12.52 0.14 -7.08
C LEU A 89 13.96 -0.20 -6.73
N GLY A 90 14.15 -0.96 -5.64
CA GLY A 90 15.47 -1.33 -5.15
C GLY A 90 15.33 -1.95 -3.79
N GLU A 91 16.41 -2.07 -3.05
CA GLU A 91 16.39 -2.69 -1.73
C GLU A 91 15.54 -1.86 -0.78
N GLY A 92 14.40 -2.41 -0.40
CA GLY A 92 13.53 -1.75 0.57
C GLY A 92 12.86 -0.48 0.10
N VAL A 93 12.88 -0.21 -1.20
CA VAL A 93 12.29 1.00 -1.77
C VAL A 93 11.22 0.59 -2.77
N PHE A 94 10.04 1.16 -2.63
CA PHE A 94 8.90 0.83 -3.47
C PHE A 94 8.20 2.09 -3.93
N ARG A 95 7.44 1.96 -5.02
CA ARG A 95 6.54 3.01 -5.49
C ARG A 95 5.14 2.44 -5.54
N LEU A 96 4.18 3.17 -4.96
CA LEU A 96 2.77 2.79 -5.01
C LEU A 96 2.16 3.38 -6.26
N GLU A 97 1.44 2.56 -7.02
CA GLU A 97 0.83 2.99 -8.27
C GLU A 97 -0.61 2.53 -8.36
N TRP A 98 -1.38 3.24 -9.16
CA TRP A 98 -2.74 2.84 -9.47
C TRP A 98 -2.68 1.64 -10.40
N ILE A 99 -3.49 0.63 -10.12
CA ILE A 99 -3.60 -0.51 -11.02
C ILE A 99 -4.43 -0.11 -12.21
N THR A 100 -5.57 0.51 -11.92
CA THR A 100 -6.48 0.95 -12.94
C THR A 100 -6.47 2.46 -12.93
N PRO A 101 -6.29 3.10 -14.05
CA PRO A 101 -6.33 4.55 -14.08
C PRO A 101 -7.65 5.06 -13.52
N PRO A 102 -7.69 6.28 -13.00
CA PRO A 102 -8.94 6.86 -12.56
C PRO A 102 -9.96 6.79 -13.68
N ARG A 103 -11.23 6.76 -13.26
CA ARG A 103 -12.29 6.61 -14.19
C ARG A 103 -12.25 7.62 -15.28
N GLY A 104 -12.62 7.21 -16.44
CA GLY A 104 -12.63 8.07 -17.60
C GLY A 104 -11.38 8.02 -18.39
N GLN A 105 -10.32 7.46 -17.86
CA GLN A 105 -9.10 7.38 -18.63
C GLN A 105 -8.97 6.08 -19.34
N SER A 106 -9.20 5.03 -18.64
CA SER A 106 -9.01 3.72 -19.23
C SER A 106 -9.94 3.47 -20.38
N THR A 107 -10.95 4.25 -20.47
CA THR A 107 -11.93 3.96 -21.44
C THR A 107 -11.91 4.84 -22.61
N LEU A 108 -11.01 5.59 -22.74
CA LEU A 108 -11.04 6.46 -23.67
C LEU A 108 -10.89 5.99 -24.81
N PRO A 109 -11.25 5.72 -25.52
CA PRO A 109 -11.01 5.29 -26.70
C PRO A 109 -11.46 6.20 -27.56
N LEU A 110 -11.42 6.31 -27.45
CA LEU A 110 -11.90 6.74 -27.96
C LEU A 110 -11.83 7.07 -28.59
#